data_982390b864f9e72055f0a3ebb2cdc1b9
#
_entry.id   982390b864f9e72055f0a3ebb2cdc1b9
#
_cell.length_a   1.000
_cell.length_b   1.000
_cell.length_c   1.000
_cell.angle_alpha   90.00
_cell.angle_beta   90.00
_cell.angle_gamma   90.00
#
_symmetry.space_group_name_H-M   'P 1'
#
loop_
_entity.id
_entity.type
_entity.pdbx_description
1 polymer ?
#
loop_
_entity_poly.entity_id
_entity_poly.type
_entity_poly.pdbx_seq_one_letter_code
_entity_poly.pdbx_strand_id
1 'polypeptide(L)'
;MSERNALIADFLAGAGLAEARRDPLPGDASTRRYERLTTPAGSTLMLMDQPPATESLPCDPSWTAAQRHAAGWNAVARLSAGRIEAFAAVAAHLRHAGLSAPEIVAVDAPNGLAVIEDFGDDLFARVIEDGEPQAPLYLAAVEAIARLHLTGLLPEVMPGLGGDWPLLAYDAIALQGGADLFVEWMPKLHPGLEFGPAARDEWQAAWAPVVAMGEARAWVMAHRDYHAENLLW
;
A
#
# COMPACT_ATOMS: atom_id res chain seq x y z
N MET A 1 -9.30 11.96 26.80
CA MET A 1 -9.07 11.62 25.39
C MET A 1 -7.71 10.95 25.30
N SER A 2 -7.51 9.96 24.42
CA SER A 2 -6.17 9.44 24.19
C SER A 2 -5.30 10.49 23.48
N GLU A 3 -3.99 10.42 23.67
CA GLU A 3 -3.02 11.31 23.01
C GLU A 3 -3.21 11.31 21.48
N ARG A 4 -3.47 10.13 20.89
CA ARG A 4 -3.74 9.99 19.46
C ARG A 4 -4.99 10.77 19.02
N ASN A 5 -6.06 10.74 19.81
CA ASN A 5 -7.27 11.50 19.49
C ASN A 5 -7.06 13.03 19.57
N ALA A 6 -6.17 13.50 20.42
CA ALA A 6 -5.80 14.92 20.46
C ALA A 6 -5.04 15.32 19.19
N LEU A 7 -4.04 14.52 18.77
CA LEU A 7 -3.33 14.74 17.50
C LEU A 7 -4.26 14.79 16.29
N ILE A 8 -5.22 13.85 16.23
CA ILE A 8 -6.21 13.84 15.14
C ILE A 8 -7.09 15.11 15.18
N ALA A 9 -7.53 15.53 16.35
CA ALA A 9 -8.35 16.74 16.49
C ALA A 9 -7.60 18.00 16.03
N ASP A 10 -6.32 18.13 16.42
CA ASP A 10 -5.46 19.24 16.01
C ASP A 10 -5.21 19.23 14.50
N PHE A 11 -4.95 18.07 13.92
CA PHE A 11 -4.77 17.91 12.48
C PHE A 11 -6.04 18.30 11.70
N LEU A 12 -7.21 17.81 12.12
CA LEU A 12 -8.50 18.16 11.49
C LEU A 12 -8.82 19.64 11.62
N ALA A 13 -8.52 20.26 12.78
CA ALA A 13 -8.68 21.70 12.96
C ALA A 13 -7.78 22.49 12.01
N GLY A 14 -6.52 22.09 11.84
CA GLY A 14 -5.59 22.66 10.87
C GLY A 14 -6.04 22.52 9.41
N ALA A 15 -6.78 21.46 9.10
CA ALA A 15 -7.37 21.21 7.77
C ALA A 15 -8.73 21.91 7.56
N GLY A 16 -9.23 22.67 8.54
CA GLY A 16 -10.54 23.32 8.46
C GLY A 16 -11.73 22.37 8.68
N LEU A 17 -11.49 21.23 9.30
CA LEU A 17 -12.47 20.15 9.51
C LEU A 17 -12.79 19.92 11.00
N ALA A 18 -12.55 20.90 11.87
CA ALA A 18 -12.81 20.80 13.31
C ALA A 18 -14.26 20.40 13.64
N GLU A 19 -15.22 20.87 12.84
CA GLU A 19 -16.65 20.64 13.03
C GLU A 19 -17.18 19.40 12.27
N ALA A 20 -16.32 18.65 11.60
CA ALA A 20 -16.73 17.45 10.89
C ALA A 20 -17.09 16.34 11.88
N ARG A 21 -18.24 15.71 11.66
CA ARG A 21 -18.61 14.49 12.40
C ARG A 21 -17.71 13.36 11.95
N ARG A 22 -17.23 12.57 12.89
CA ARG A 22 -16.32 11.45 12.66
C ARG A 22 -17.05 10.14 12.91
N ASP A 23 -17.13 9.30 11.89
CA ASP A 23 -17.76 7.99 11.95
C ASP A 23 -16.69 6.91 11.64
N PRO A 24 -16.19 6.16 12.66
CA PRO A 24 -15.19 5.12 12.44
C PRO A 24 -15.71 4.01 11.54
N LEU A 25 -14.88 3.57 10.58
CA LEU A 25 -15.17 2.40 9.75
C LEU A 25 -14.66 1.13 10.43
N PRO A 26 -15.28 -0.05 10.11
CA PRO A 26 -14.75 -1.34 10.54
C PRO A 26 -13.29 -1.49 10.10
N GLY A 27 -12.42 -1.94 11.03
CA GLY A 27 -11.02 -2.24 10.70
C GLY A 27 -10.92 -3.52 9.85
N ASP A 28 -9.91 -3.56 9.02
CA ASP A 28 -9.47 -4.74 8.29
C ASP A 28 -8.21 -5.37 8.92
N ALA A 29 -7.53 -6.26 8.21
CA ALA A 29 -6.27 -6.86 8.65
C ALA A 29 -5.08 -5.89 8.63
N SER A 30 -5.24 -4.66 8.13
CA SER A 30 -4.17 -3.67 8.08
C SER A 30 -4.03 -2.90 9.39
N THR A 31 -2.90 -2.22 9.56
CA THR A 31 -2.69 -1.29 10.68
C THR A 31 -3.36 0.05 10.47
N ARG A 32 -3.88 0.32 9.27
CA ARG A 32 -4.62 1.53 8.93
C ARG A 32 -6.00 1.52 9.57
N ARG A 33 -6.44 2.71 9.96
CA ARG A 33 -7.81 2.95 10.41
C ARG A 33 -8.41 4.05 9.57
N TYR A 34 -9.69 3.94 9.30
CA TYR A 34 -10.41 4.94 8.54
C TYR A 34 -11.62 5.45 9.33
N GLU A 35 -11.88 6.74 9.21
CA GLU A 35 -13.08 7.37 9.72
C GLU A 35 -13.69 8.22 8.60
N ARG A 36 -15.00 8.08 8.37
CA ARG A 36 -15.71 8.96 7.47
C ARG A 36 -15.97 10.29 8.17
N LEU A 37 -15.57 11.37 7.52
CA LEU A 37 -15.78 12.73 7.97
C LEU A 37 -16.98 13.31 7.25
N THR A 38 -18.02 13.72 7.98
CA THR A 38 -19.14 14.44 7.39
C THR A 38 -19.06 15.91 7.80
N THR A 39 -18.87 16.78 6.83
CA THR A 39 -18.82 18.24 7.08
C THR A 39 -20.20 18.80 7.43
N PRO A 40 -20.29 19.98 8.07
CA PRO A 40 -21.58 20.65 8.31
C PRO A 40 -22.39 20.93 7.03
N ALA A 41 -21.72 21.03 5.88
CA ALA A 41 -22.35 21.20 4.57
C ALA A 41 -22.89 19.89 3.96
N GLY A 42 -22.62 18.74 4.61
CA GLY A 42 -23.09 17.41 4.19
C GLY A 42 -22.16 16.69 3.22
N SER A 43 -21.01 17.28 2.84
CA SER A 43 -20.01 16.56 2.04
C SER A 43 -19.22 15.58 2.90
N THR A 44 -18.73 14.51 2.29
CA THR A 44 -17.94 13.48 2.98
C THR A 44 -16.49 13.47 2.50
N LEU A 45 -15.60 13.16 3.43
CA LEU A 45 -14.17 12.90 3.22
C LEU A 45 -13.79 11.69 4.07
N MET A 46 -12.59 11.17 3.88
CA MET A 46 -12.08 10.05 4.64
C MET A 46 -10.82 10.48 5.43
N LEU A 47 -10.83 10.32 6.74
CA LEU A 47 -9.61 10.38 7.55
C LEU A 47 -8.91 9.03 7.49
N MET A 48 -7.66 9.01 7.10
CA MET A 48 -6.76 7.87 7.21
C MET A 48 -5.80 8.08 8.37
N ASP A 49 -5.80 7.15 9.31
CA ASP A 49 -4.93 7.09 10.48
C ASP A 49 -4.00 5.87 10.37
N GLN A 50 -2.74 6.12 10.03
CA GLN A 50 -1.70 5.11 9.86
C GLN A 50 -0.38 5.57 10.46
N PRO A 51 -0.17 5.38 11.79
CA PRO A 51 1.13 5.68 12.38
C PRO A 51 2.26 4.95 11.64
N PRO A 52 3.41 5.62 11.39
CA PRO A 52 4.55 4.97 10.75
C PRO A 52 4.99 3.73 11.52
N ALA A 53 5.32 2.65 10.81
CA ALA A 53 5.88 1.46 11.42
C ALA A 53 7.25 1.77 12.04
N THR A 54 7.46 1.32 13.27
CA THR A 54 8.70 1.55 14.03
C THR A 54 9.61 0.34 14.05
N GLU A 55 9.04 -0.86 13.91
CA GLU A 55 9.74 -2.14 13.96
C GLU A 55 10.44 -2.51 12.65
N SER A 56 10.08 -1.87 11.55
CA SER A 56 10.67 -2.13 10.23
C SER A 56 10.58 -0.87 9.38
N LEU A 57 11.72 -0.35 8.97
CA LEU A 57 11.84 0.91 8.23
C LEU A 57 11.56 0.72 6.73
N PRO A 58 11.13 1.77 6.00
CA PRO A 58 11.13 1.75 4.54
C PRO A 58 12.57 1.62 4.01
N CYS A 59 12.71 1.03 2.82
CA CYS A 59 14.02 0.87 2.20
C CYS A 59 14.61 2.22 1.77
N ASP A 60 15.82 2.54 2.25
CA ASP A 60 16.62 3.61 1.66
C ASP A 60 17.17 3.14 0.31
N PRO A 61 17.05 3.95 -0.76
CA PRO A 61 17.54 3.59 -2.10
C PRO A 61 19.04 3.18 -2.14
N SER A 62 19.85 3.72 -1.24
CA SER A 62 21.29 3.47 -1.17
C SER A 62 21.69 2.22 -0.38
N TRP A 63 20.74 1.55 0.30
CA TRP A 63 21.07 0.43 1.17
C TRP A 63 21.50 -0.82 0.41
N THR A 64 22.57 -1.42 0.94
CA THR A 64 23.03 -2.76 0.55
C THR A 64 22.04 -3.83 1.01
N ALA A 65 22.16 -5.06 0.46
CA ALA A 65 21.37 -6.19 0.89
C ALA A 65 21.44 -6.43 2.41
N ALA A 66 22.64 -6.37 3.00
CA ALA A 66 22.83 -6.55 4.43
C ALA A 66 22.13 -5.47 5.27
N GLN A 67 22.17 -4.22 4.84
CA GLN A 67 21.47 -3.12 5.50
C GLN A 67 19.96 -3.28 5.41
N ARG A 68 19.43 -3.72 4.25
CA ARG A 68 18.01 -4.01 4.07
C ARG A 68 17.53 -5.12 5.00
N HIS A 69 18.26 -6.22 5.10
CA HIS A 69 17.93 -7.31 6.04
C HIS A 69 17.98 -6.85 7.50
N ALA A 70 18.96 -6.03 7.87
CA ALA A 70 19.06 -5.47 9.23
C ALA A 70 17.92 -4.50 9.56
N ALA A 71 17.37 -3.79 8.58
CA ALA A 71 16.25 -2.85 8.74
C ALA A 71 14.86 -3.53 8.75
N GLY A 72 14.80 -4.82 8.45
CA GLY A 72 13.58 -5.62 8.54
C GLY A 72 12.80 -5.77 7.23
N TRP A 73 11.62 -6.40 7.35
CA TRP A 73 10.82 -6.85 6.21
C TRP A 73 10.44 -5.73 5.22
N ASN A 74 10.03 -4.57 5.72
CA ASN A 74 9.66 -3.46 4.85
C ASN A 74 10.79 -3.04 3.92
N ALA A 75 12.03 -3.03 4.42
CA ALA A 75 13.20 -2.69 3.63
C ALA A 75 13.57 -3.81 2.64
N VAL A 76 13.53 -5.08 3.05
CA VAL A 76 13.77 -6.23 2.17
C VAL A 76 12.76 -6.23 1.02
N ALA A 77 11.50 -6.14 1.33
CA ALA A 77 10.40 -6.19 0.37
C ALA A 77 10.13 -4.85 -0.35
N ARG A 78 10.84 -3.78 0.00
CA ARG A 78 10.61 -2.42 -0.53
C ARG A 78 9.17 -1.96 -0.37
N LEU A 79 8.61 -2.14 0.85
CA LEU A 79 7.31 -1.65 1.23
C LEU A 79 7.39 -0.22 1.79
N SER A 80 6.26 0.45 1.83
CA SER A 80 6.19 1.83 2.33
C SER A 80 6.31 1.98 3.85
N ALA A 81 6.29 0.87 4.62
CA ALA A 81 6.37 0.89 6.09
C ALA A 81 5.31 1.78 6.77
N GLY A 82 4.11 1.84 6.21
CA GLY A 82 3.04 2.68 6.74
C GLY A 82 3.23 4.19 6.52
N ARG A 83 4.12 4.60 5.61
CA ARG A 83 4.38 6.02 5.34
C ARG A 83 3.26 6.64 4.52
N ILE A 84 2.67 7.70 5.06
CA ILE A 84 1.60 8.48 4.40
C ILE A 84 2.11 9.16 3.13
N GLU A 85 3.37 9.60 3.11
CA GLU A 85 3.99 10.21 1.95
C GLU A 85 3.96 9.28 0.73
N ALA A 86 4.19 7.98 0.96
CA ALA A 86 4.09 6.98 -0.10
C ALA A 86 2.67 6.90 -0.67
N PHE A 87 1.66 6.87 0.20
CA PHE A 87 0.26 6.83 -0.23
C PHE A 87 -0.10 8.08 -1.05
N ALA A 88 0.23 9.27 -0.53
CA ALA A 88 -0.07 10.53 -1.19
C ALA A 88 0.65 10.67 -2.55
N ALA A 89 1.93 10.30 -2.61
CA ALA A 89 2.71 10.37 -3.85
C ALA A 89 2.19 9.38 -4.91
N VAL A 90 1.84 8.15 -4.51
CA VAL A 90 1.26 7.15 -5.42
C VAL A 90 -0.12 7.60 -5.90
N ALA A 91 -0.99 8.11 -5.03
CA ALA A 91 -2.29 8.64 -5.43
C ALA A 91 -2.16 9.77 -6.47
N ALA A 92 -1.26 10.73 -6.22
CA ALA A 92 -0.98 11.81 -7.17
C ALA A 92 -0.46 11.28 -8.52
N HIS A 93 0.44 10.29 -8.50
CA HIS A 93 0.96 9.64 -9.71
C HIS A 93 -0.12 8.93 -10.52
N LEU A 94 -1.00 8.16 -9.85
CA LEU A 94 -2.11 7.48 -10.50
C LEU A 94 -3.10 8.47 -11.14
N ARG A 95 -3.43 9.56 -10.44
CA ARG A 95 -4.27 10.64 -10.98
C ARG A 95 -3.63 11.31 -12.20
N HIS A 96 -2.33 11.55 -12.15
CA HIS A 96 -1.57 12.08 -13.30
C HIS A 96 -1.60 11.11 -14.50
N ALA A 97 -1.62 9.81 -14.26
CA ALA A 97 -1.79 8.78 -15.28
C ALA A 97 -3.24 8.66 -15.81
N GLY A 98 -4.17 9.50 -15.33
CA GLY A 98 -5.57 9.49 -15.74
C GLY A 98 -6.39 8.35 -15.11
N LEU A 99 -5.92 7.81 -14.00
CA LEU A 99 -6.63 6.80 -13.21
C LEU A 99 -7.40 7.44 -12.05
N SER A 100 -8.47 6.81 -11.62
CA SER A 100 -9.20 7.17 -10.42
C SER A 100 -8.39 6.72 -9.19
N ALA A 101 -7.91 7.69 -8.43
CA ALA A 101 -7.27 7.51 -7.14
C ALA A 101 -7.70 8.68 -6.24
N PRO A 102 -7.78 8.52 -4.92
CA PRO A 102 -8.33 9.54 -4.05
C PRO A 102 -7.51 10.84 -4.10
N GLU A 103 -8.21 11.97 -4.16
CA GLU A 103 -7.58 13.26 -3.95
C GLU A 103 -7.10 13.36 -2.50
N ILE A 104 -5.89 13.87 -2.33
CA ILE A 104 -5.30 14.10 -1.02
C ILE A 104 -5.57 15.54 -0.61
N VAL A 105 -6.40 15.72 0.40
CA VAL A 105 -6.86 17.05 0.87
C VAL A 105 -5.88 17.65 1.88
N ALA A 106 -5.40 16.84 2.82
CA ALA A 106 -4.44 17.26 3.84
C ALA A 106 -3.57 16.09 4.29
N VAL A 107 -2.34 16.38 4.73
CA VAL A 107 -1.37 15.38 5.23
C VAL A 107 -0.64 15.91 6.44
N ASP A 108 -0.48 15.05 7.44
CA ASP A 108 0.48 15.16 8.54
C ASP A 108 1.36 13.90 8.53
N ALA A 109 2.39 13.92 7.70
CA ALA A 109 3.25 12.77 7.46
C ALA A 109 3.99 12.27 8.72
N PRO A 110 4.56 13.15 9.57
CA PRO A 110 5.20 12.73 10.82
C PRO A 110 4.27 11.94 11.74
N ASN A 111 2.98 12.31 11.79
CA ASN A 111 1.99 11.65 12.62
C ASN A 111 1.20 10.55 11.88
N GLY A 112 1.45 10.33 10.59
CA GLY A 112 0.77 9.31 9.81
C GLY A 112 -0.73 9.57 9.64
N LEU A 113 -1.12 10.82 9.37
CA LEU A 113 -2.51 11.23 9.15
C LEU A 113 -2.70 11.81 7.76
N ALA A 114 -3.81 11.47 7.12
CA ALA A 114 -4.25 12.12 5.90
C ALA A 114 -5.77 12.30 5.88
N VAL A 115 -6.23 13.37 5.23
CA VAL A 115 -7.61 13.51 4.78
C VAL A 115 -7.63 13.30 3.28
N ILE A 116 -8.49 12.41 2.83
CA ILE A 116 -8.59 11.99 1.43
C ILE A 116 -10.04 12.03 0.95
N GLU A 117 -10.21 12.00 -0.36
CA GLU A 117 -11.52 11.85 -1.01
C GLU A 117 -12.23 10.58 -0.54
N ASP A 118 -13.53 10.67 -0.32
CA ASP A 118 -14.41 9.54 0.02
C ASP A 118 -15.03 8.98 -1.26
N PHE A 119 -14.64 7.79 -1.66
CA PHE A 119 -15.19 7.07 -2.82
C PHE A 119 -16.42 6.23 -2.50
N GLY A 120 -16.96 6.31 -1.27
CA GLY A 120 -18.08 5.49 -0.85
C GLY A 120 -17.69 4.10 -0.39
N ASP A 121 -18.62 3.15 -0.54
CA ASP A 121 -18.51 1.82 0.07
C ASP A 121 -18.55 0.67 -0.96
N ASP A 122 -18.63 0.98 -2.26
CA ASP A 122 -18.84 0.00 -3.33
C ASP A 122 -17.53 -0.73 -3.71
N LEU A 123 -16.94 -1.40 -2.73
CA LEU A 123 -15.80 -2.30 -2.97
C LEU A 123 -16.22 -3.42 -3.93
N PHE A 124 -15.37 -3.77 -4.89
CA PHE A 124 -15.64 -4.87 -5.82
C PHE A 124 -16.04 -6.16 -5.10
N ALA A 125 -15.38 -6.49 -3.99
CA ALA A 125 -15.73 -7.66 -3.18
C ALA A 125 -17.19 -7.61 -2.72
N ARG A 126 -17.65 -6.47 -2.21
CA ARG A 126 -19.02 -6.28 -1.70
C ARG A 126 -20.06 -6.31 -2.81
N VAL A 127 -19.84 -5.53 -3.88
CA VAL A 127 -20.82 -5.49 -4.98
C VAL A 127 -20.96 -6.84 -5.68
N ILE A 128 -19.89 -7.65 -5.71
CA ILE A 128 -19.94 -9.04 -6.21
C ILE A 128 -20.75 -9.94 -5.26
N GLU A 129 -20.57 -9.81 -3.95
CA GLU A 129 -21.37 -10.54 -2.94
C GLU A 129 -22.86 -10.17 -3.02
N ASP A 130 -23.15 -8.89 -3.33
CA ASP A 130 -24.52 -8.38 -3.53
C ASP A 130 -25.14 -8.79 -4.87
N GLY A 131 -24.40 -9.50 -5.72
CA GLY A 131 -24.89 -10.13 -6.93
C GLY A 131 -24.54 -9.43 -8.24
N GLU A 132 -23.69 -8.40 -8.23
CA GLU A 132 -23.20 -7.79 -9.46
C GLU A 132 -22.36 -8.78 -10.27
N PRO A 133 -22.45 -8.76 -11.61
CA PRO A 133 -21.67 -9.63 -12.46
C PRO A 133 -20.16 -9.36 -12.33
N GLN A 134 -19.38 -10.38 -12.07
CA GLN A 134 -17.92 -10.25 -11.87
C GLN A 134 -17.18 -9.78 -13.12
N ALA A 135 -17.58 -10.27 -14.31
CA ALA A 135 -16.81 -10.05 -15.54
C ALA A 135 -16.66 -8.56 -15.92
N PRO A 136 -17.69 -7.69 -15.87
CA PRO A 136 -17.52 -6.27 -16.15
C PRO A 136 -16.56 -5.59 -15.16
N LEU A 137 -16.65 -5.92 -13.86
CA LEU A 137 -15.79 -5.36 -12.81
C LEU A 137 -14.31 -5.71 -13.05
N TYR A 138 -14.02 -6.99 -13.26
CA TYR A 138 -12.64 -7.41 -13.52
C TYR A 138 -12.11 -6.93 -14.88
N LEU A 139 -12.97 -6.77 -15.90
CA LEU A 139 -12.55 -6.14 -17.14
C LEU A 139 -12.16 -4.68 -16.94
N ALA A 140 -12.95 -3.90 -16.18
CA ALA A 140 -12.60 -2.53 -15.85
C ALA A 140 -11.30 -2.45 -15.04
N ALA A 141 -11.08 -3.37 -14.09
CA ALA A 141 -9.84 -3.47 -13.35
C ALA A 141 -8.62 -3.75 -14.26
N VAL A 142 -8.76 -4.72 -15.19
CA VAL A 142 -7.71 -5.03 -16.18
C VAL A 142 -7.44 -3.84 -17.09
N GLU A 143 -8.46 -3.13 -17.54
CA GLU A 143 -8.30 -1.91 -18.36
C GLU A 143 -7.57 -0.81 -17.58
N ALA A 144 -7.88 -0.62 -16.29
CA ALA A 144 -7.21 0.37 -15.45
C ALA A 144 -5.72 0.06 -15.29
N ILE A 145 -5.35 -1.19 -14.93
CA ILE A 145 -3.95 -1.57 -14.77
C ILE A 145 -3.19 -1.54 -16.12
N ALA A 146 -3.85 -1.94 -17.21
CA ALA A 146 -3.27 -1.86 -18.55
C ALA A 146 -3.01 -0.39 -18.95
N ARG A 147 -3.92 0.52 -18.63
CA ARG A 147 -3.72 1.97 -18.85
C ARG A 147 -2.50 2.47 -18.09
N LEU A 148 -2.35 2.12 -16.80
CA LEU A 148 -1.18 2.47 -16.02
C LEU A 148 0.11 1.99 -16.69
N HIS A 149 0.15 0.73 -17.12
CA HIS A 149 1.32 0.13 -17.77
C HIS A 149 1.66 0.77 -19.12
N LEU A 150 0.66 1.26 -19.85
CA LEU A 150 0.85 1.90 -21.16
C LEU A 150 1.29 3.36 -21.07
N THR A 151 1.18 4.02 -19.94
CA THR A 151 1.64 5.41 -19.77
C THR A 151 3.16 5.54 -19.91
N GLY A 152 3.92 4.49 -19.64
CA GLY A 152 5.39 4.53 -19.58
C GLY A 152 5.95 5.40 -18.47
N LEU A 153 5.09 5.85 -17.53
CA LEU A 153 5.48 6.73 -16.42
C LEU A 153 6.12 5.90 -15.31
N LEU A 154 7.44 5.90 -15.25
CA LEU A 154 8.25 5.27 -14.18
C LEU A 154 9.23 6.33 -13.63
N PRO A 155 8.75 7.31 -12.87
CA PRO A 155 9.65 8.32 -12.29
C PRO A 155 10.51 7.68 -11.20
N GLU A 156 11.76 8.13 -11.05
CA GLU A 156 12.61 7.71 -9.93
C GLU A 156 12.04 8.19 -8.59
N VAL A 157 11.40 9.36 -8.60
CA VAL A 157 10.77 9.98 -7.44
C VAL A 157 9.38 10.47 -7.83
N MET A 158 8.39 10.09 -7.03
CA MET A 158 7.01 10.56 -7.18
C MET A 158 6.78 11.73 -6.21
N PRO A 159 6.43 12.93 -6.70
CA PRO A 159 6.05 14.04 -5.84
C PRO A 159 4.69 13.78 -5.18
N GLY A 160 4.55 14.19 -3.93
CA GLY A 160 3.30 14.06 -3.19
C GLY A 160 3.11 15.10 -2.10
N LEU A 161 1.86 15.32 -1.72
CA LEU A 161 1.55 16.14 -0.56
C LEU A 161 2.11 15.44 0.70
N GLY A 162 2.89 16.17 1.50
CA GLY A 162 3.57 15.63 2.68
C GLY A 162 4.99 15.14 2.44
N GLY A 163 5.44 15.05 1.17
CA GLY A 163 6.81 14.70 0.79
C GLY A 163 6.87 13.81 -0.44
N ASP A 164 8.03 13.85 -1.08
CA ASP A 164 8.33 13.01 -2.22
C ASP A 164 8.60 11.57 -1.81
N TRP A 165 8.26 10.61 -2.70
CA TRP A 165 8.48 9.20 -2.45
C TRP A 165 9.31 8.54 -3.56
N PRO A 166 10.41 7.83 -3.23
CA PRO A 166 11.20 7.13 -4.24
C PRO A 166 10.44 5.91 -4.78
N LEU A 167 10.36 5.76 -6.10
CA LEU A 167 9.87 4.55 -6.74
C LEU A 167 11.03 3.57 -6.91
N LEU A 168 11.08 2.55 -6.05
CA LEU A 168 12.14 1.56 -6.07
C LEU A 168 11.78 0.38 -6.97
N ALA A 169 12.77 -0.11 -7.73
CA ALA A 169 12.58 -1.34 -8.51
C ALA A 169 12.26 -2.53 -7.60
N TYR A 170 11.36 -3.39 -8.02
CA TYR A 170 11.06 -4.66 -7.33
C TYR A 170 12.13 -5.69 -7.72
N ASP A 171 13.29 -5.56 -7.09
CA ASP A 171 14.54 -6.26 -7.42
C ASP A 171 14.59 -7.70 -6.93
N ALA A 172 15.68 -8.39 -7.27
CA ALA A 172 15.90 -9.79 -6.90
C ALA A 172 15.75 -10.04 -5.39
N ILE A 173 16.20 -9.13 -4.53
CA ILE A 173 16.09 -9.29 -3.07
C ILE A 173 14.63 -9.23 -2.63
N ALA A 174 13.86 -8.29 -3.18
CA ALA A 174 12.44 -8.14 -2.83
C ALA A 174 11.61 -9.31 -3.40
N LEU A 175 11.89 -9.76 -4.62
CA LEU A 175 11.25 -10.91 -5.26
C LEU A 175 11.52 -12.20 -4.47
N GLN A 176 12.80 -12.47 -4.16
CA GLN A 176 13.19 -13.64 -3.39
C GLN A 176 12.60 -13.60 -1.98
N GLY A 177 12.65 -12.45 -1.31
CA GLY A 177 12.04 -12.29 0.02
C GLY A 177 10.54 -12.61 0.03
N GLY A 178 9.81 -12.23 -1.03
CA GLY A 178 8.39 -12.62 -1.19
C GLY A 178 8.21 -14.13 -1.29
N ALA A 179 9.06 -14.82 -2.07
CA ALA A 179 9.03 -16.27 -2.18
C ALA A 179 9.39 -16.95 -0.83
N ASP A 180 10.37 -16.41 -0.12
CA ASP A 180 10.88 -16.97 1.13
C ASP A 180 9.85 -16.96 2.27
N LEU A 181 8.81 -16.14 2.20
CA LEU A 181 7.68 -16.19 3.14
C LEU A 181 7.09 -17.60 3.23
N PHE A 182 7.08 -18.38 2.13
CA PHE A 182 6.59 -19.74 2.14
C PHE A 182 7.41 -20.63 3.09
N VAL A 183 8.73 -20.64 2.94
CA VAL A 183 9.61 -21.50 3.77
C VAL A 183 9.75 -20.98 5.21
N GLU A 184 9.36 -19.74 5.48
CA GLU A 184 9.35 -19.16 6.81
C GLU A 184 8.06 -19.44 7.58
N TRP A 185 6.90 -19.38 6.89
CA TRP A 185 5.59 -19.45 7.53
C TRP A 185 4.97 -20.84 7.50
N MET A 186 5.23 -21.66 6.46
CA MET A 186 4.66 -23.01 6.38
C MET A 186 5.01 -23.89 7.58
N PRO A 187 6.25 -23.88 8.13
CA PRO A 187 6.56 -24.63 9.34
C PRO A 187 5.77 -24.18 10.57
N LYS A 188 5.36 -22.91 10.63
CA LYS A 188 4.54 -22.39 11.74
C LYS A 188 3.09 -22.86 11.66
N LEU A 189 2.59 -23.09 10.44
CA LEU A 189 1.22 -23.57 10.19
C LEU A 189 1.11 -25.09 10.25
N HIS A 190 2.19 -25.79 9.90
CA HIS A 190 2.23 -27.26 9.83
C HIS A 190 3.36 -27.81 10.69
N PRO A 191 3.10 -28.10 12.00
CA PRO A 191 4.08 -28.71 12.88
C PRO A 191 4.61 -30.03 12.30
N GLY A 192 5.93 -30.17 12.20
CA GLY A 192 6.59 -31.32 11.58
C GLY A 192 7.07 -31.09 10.14
N LEU A 193 6.70 -29.98 9.51
CA LEU A 193 7.35 -29.52 8.28
C LEU A 193 8.56 -28.67 8.64
N GLU A 194 9.74 -29.09 8.19
CA GLU A 194 10.99 -28.36 8.42
C GLU A 194 11.74 -28.19 7.10
N PHE A 195 12.23 -26.99 6.86
CA PHE A 195 13.14 -26.68 5.75
C PHE A 195 14.57 -26.60 6.30
N GLY A 196 15.28 -27.73 6.29
CA GLY A 196 16.71 -27.77 6.63
C GLY A 196 17.56 -26.99 5.60
N PRO A 197 18.88 -26.84 5.88
CA PRO A 197 19.77 -26.06 4.99
C PRO A 197 19.72 -26.52 3.54
N ALA A 198 19.82 -27.82 3.28
CA ALA A 198 19.78 -28.36 1.91
C ALA A 198 18.46 -28.03 1.19
N ALA A 199 17.32 -28.14 1.87
CA ALA A 199 16.02 -27.79 1.27
C ALA A 199 15.91 -26.28 0.99
N ARG A 200 16.52 -25.45 1.80
CA ARG A 200 16.59 -23.99 1.56
C ARG A 200 17.50 -23.66 0.38
N ASP A 201 18.63 -24.37 0.22
CA ASP A 201 19.50 -24.21 -0.93
C ASP A 201 18.80 -24.64 -2.24
N GLU A 202 18.08 -25.76 -2.21
CA GLU A 202 17.25 -26.19 -3.33
C GLU A 202 16.12 -25.19 -3.66
N TRP A 203 15.47 -24.63 -2.66
CA TRP A 203 14.48 -23.57 -2.79
C TRP A 203 15.04 -22.34 -3.49
N GLN A 204 16.19 -21.84 -3.01
CA GLN A 204 16.88 -20.70 -3.63
C GLN A 204 17.28 -20.99 -5.08
N ALA A 205 17.81 -22.18 -5.35
CA ALA A 205 18.19 -22.60 -6.69
C ALA A 205 16.99 -22.71 -7.64
N ALA A 206 15.83 -23.20 -7.16
CA ALA A 206 14.60 -23.29 -7.92
C ALA A 206 14.00 -21.92 -8.26
N TRP A 207 14.07 -20.97 -7.33
CA TRP A 207 13.54 -19.62 -7.53
C TRP A 207 14.48 -18.71 -8.32
N ALA A 208 15.77 -18.94 -8.31
CA ALA A 208 16.76 -18.06 -8.97
C ALA A 208 16.42 -17.70 -10.42
N PRO A 209 16.03 -18.63 -11.33
CA PRO A 209 15.66 -18.29 -12.70
C PRO A 209 14.36 -17.49 -12.79
N VAL A 210 13.39 -17.72 -11.88
CA VAL A 210 12.13 -16.99 -11.84
C VAL A 210 12.36 -15.55 -11.36
N VAL A 211 13.16 -15.39 -10.33
CA VAL A 211 13.58 -14.08 -9.80
C VAL A 211 14.31 -13.27 -10.86
N ALA A 212 15.28 -13.87 -11.54
CA ALA A 212 16.02 -13.22 -12.63
C ALA A 212 15.11 -12.78 -13.78
N MET A 213 14.11 -13.61 -14.13
CA MET A 213 13.12 -13.27 -15.16
C MET A 213 12.22 -12.11 -14.70
N GLY A 214 11.80 -12.09 -13.44
CA GLY A 214 10.98 -11.01 -12.88
C GLY A 214 11.74 -9.68 -12.84
N GLU A 215 13.00 -9.70 -12.39
CA GLU A 215 13.85 -8.52 -12.34
C GLU A 215 14.13 -7.94 -13.73
N ALA A 216 14.44 -8.81 -14.70
CA ALA A 216 14.69 -8.40 -16.09
C ALA A 216 13.45 -7.79 -16.79
N ARG A 217 12.26 -7.94 -16.23
CA ARG A 217 10.99 -7.44 -16.77
C ARG A 217 10.33 -6.36 -15.91
N ALA A 218 11.07 -5.71 -15.05
CA ALA A 218 10.59 -4.61 -14.19
C ALA A 218 10.41 -3.30 -14.99
N TRP A 219 9.50 -3.29 -15.98
CA TRP A 219 9.31 -2.18 -16.92
C TRP A 219 8.08 -1.34 -16.64
N VAL A 220 7.25 -1.77 -15.70
CA VAL A 220 5.98 -1.12 -15.38
C VAL A 220 5.82 -0.99 -13.86
N MET A 221 5.00 -0.04 -13.43
CA MET A 221 4.66 0.11 -12.02
C MET A 221 3.82 -1.09 -11.57
N ALA A 222 4.30 -1.83 -10.56
CA ALA A 222 3.56 -2.92 -9.94
C ALA A 222 2.76 -2.41 -8.74
N HIS A 223 1.45 -2.59 -8.75
CA HIS A 223 0.58 -2.22 -7.63
C HIS A 223 0.81 -3.12 -6.40
N ARG A 224 1.13 -4.40 -6.60
CA ARG A 224 1.47 -5.44 -5.62
C ARG A 224 0.32 -5.98 -4.76
N ASP A 225 -0.79 -5.27 -4.65
CA ASP A 225 -1.96 -5.67 -3.85
C ASP A 225 -3.26 -5.34 -4.59
N TYR A 226 -3.34 -5.74 -5.87
CA TYR A 226 -4.41 -5.40 -6.79
C TYR A 226 -5.49 -6.48 -6.79
N HIS A 227 -6.47 -6.35 -5.91
CA HIS A 227 -7.58 -7.29 -5.73
C HIS A 227 -8.89 -6.60 -5.33
N ALA A 228 -9.99 -7.35 -5.31
CA ALA A 228 -11.36 -6.84 -5.18
C ALA A 228 -11.63 -6.04 -3.89
N GLU A 229 -10.86 -6.26 -2.81
CA GLU A 229 -11.01 -5.50 -1.57
C GLU A 229 -10.26 -4.16 -1.59
N ASN A 230 -9.45 -3.91 -2.62
CA ASN A 230 -8.73 -2.65 -2.82
C ASN A 230 -9.21 -1.86 -4.03
N LEU A 231 -10.30 -2.27 -4.66
CA LEU A 231 -10.91 -1.62 -5.81
C LEU A 231 -12.34 -1.20 -5.48
N LEU A 232 -12.71 0.03 -5.84
CA LEU A 232 -14.07 0.55 -5.73
C LEU A 232 -14.68 0.68 -7.14
N TRP A 233 -15.99 0.43 -7.20
CA TRP A 233 -16.80 0.50 -8.43
C TRP A 233 -17.48 1.85 -8.63
#